data_d651913c4f7d991f86ed8dd88a80d586
#
_entry.id   d651913c4f7d991f86ed8dd88a80d586
#
_cell.length_a   1.000
_cell.length_b   1.000
_cell.length_c   1.000
_cell.angle_alpha   90.00
_cell.angle_beta   90.00
_cell.angle_gamma   90.00
#
_symmetry.space_group_name_H-M   'P 1'
#
loop_
_entity.id
_entity.type
_entity.pdbx_description
1 polymer ?
#
loop_
_entity_poly.entity_id
_entity_poly.type
_entity_poly.pdbx_seq_one_letter_code
_entity_poly.pdbx_strand_id
1 'polypeptide(L)'
;MTKTDIIIAIDPDIDGSGVAVFYMSTKLFQVGNMTLPKLVDFLKDKKGWCEGEGFSLIVVIEASYLVSANWHLSWDDSRNRAAAKGRQVGRNHEIGRQIAEFCKYLDIPYEEKLPLKKCWAGKDGKISHDELMQLMKGMDLPAWTGRTNPEIRDAMLLALDRSGLPLRMKR
;
A
#
# COMPACT_ATOMS: atom_id res chain seq x y z
N MET A 1 -6.58 9.08 -21.57
CA MET A 1 -6.33 8.74 -20.16
C MET A 1 -5.91 10.00 -19.45
N THR A 2 -6.69 10.48 -18.49
CA THR A 2 -6.31 11.62 -17.65
C THR A 2 -5.05 11.27 -16.86
N LYS A 3 -4.06 12.14 -16.90
CA LYS A 3 -2.78 11.94 -16.19
C LYS A 3 -3.06 12.06 -14.69
N THR A 4 -2.76 11.01 -13.94
CA THR A 4 -2.87 11.03 -12.48
C THR A 4 -1.72 11.84 -11.89
N ASP A 5 -2.02 12.82 -11.01
CA ASP A 5 -1.01 13.66 -10.37
C ASP A 5 -0.55 13.07 -9.03
N ILE A 6 -1.46 12.43 -8.31
CA ILE A 6 -1.21 11.89 -6.97
C ILE A 6 -1.74 10.46 -6.87
N ILE A 7 -0.89 9.57 -6.39
CA ILE A 7 -1.24 8.18 -6.06
C ILE A 7 -1.16 8.02 -4.56
N ILE A 8 -2.24 7.58 -3.91
CA ILE A 8 -2.24 7.15 -2.51
C ILE A 8 -2.35 5.62 -2.50
N ALA A 9 -1.27 4.94 -2.16
CA ALA A 9 -1.26 3.50 -2.03
C ALA A 9 -1.42 3.09 -0.56
N ILE A 10 -2.20 2.05 -0.31
CA ILE A 10 -2.56 1.58 1.03
C ILE A 10 -2.34 0.08 1.12
N ASP A 11 -1.55 -0.35 2.11
CA ASP A 11 -1.45 -1.74 2.57
C ASP A 11 -2.31 -1.89 3.83
N PRO A 12 -3.51 -2.51 3.73
CA PRO A 12 -4.47 -2.58 4.83
C PRO A 12 -3.98 -3.46 5.98
N ASP A 13 -3.98 -2.90 7.20
CA ASP A 13 -3.74 -3.64 8.43
C ASP A 13 -4.64 -3.14 9.55
N ILE A 14 -5.09 -4.06 10.43
CA ILE A 14 -6.05 -3.76 11.51
C ILE A 14 -5.47 -2.84 12.57
N ASP A 15 -4.18 -2.95 12.85
CA ASP A 15 -3.50 -2.16 13.88
C ASP A 15 -3.05 -0.81 13.33
N GLY A 16 -2.83 -0.73 12.02
CA GLY A 16 -2.47 0.50 11.31
C GLY A 16 -2.00 0.23 9.88
N SER A 17 -2.78 0.68 8.93
CA SER A 17 -2.48 0.54 7.50
C SER A 17 -1.26 1.34 7.10
N GLY A 18 -0.39 0.74 6.30
CA GLY A 18 0.69 1.44 5.62
C GLY A 18 0.12 2.34 4.52
N VAL A 19 0.53 3.60 4.51
CA VAL A 19 0.06 4.60 3.53
C VAL A 19 1.26 5.26 2.86
N ALA A 20 1.25 5.32 1.54
CA ALA A 20 2.25 6.01 0.74
C ALA A 20 1.57 6.94 -0.27
N VAL A 21 1.79 8.23 -0.15
CA VAL A 21 1.39 9.24 -1.13
C VAL A 21 2.56 9.50 -2.06
N PHE A 22 2.37 9.26 -3.35
CA PHE A 22 3.39 9.50 -4.37
C PHE A 22 2.95 10.64 -5.28
N TYR A 23 3.75 11.69 -5.33
CA TYR A 23 3.53 12.86 -6.19
C TYR A 23 4.23 12.65 -7.53
N MET A 24 3.46 12.47 -8.60
CA MET A 24 3.97 12.12 -9.93
C MET A 24 4.90 13.17 -10.54
N SER A 25 4.70 14.45 -10.25
CA SER A 25 5.50 15.56 -10.78
C SER A 25 6.87 15.66 -10.14
N THR A 26 6.92 15.58 -8.79
CA THR A 26 8.16 15.75 -8.00
C THR A 26 8.87 14.45 -7.70
N LYS A 27 8.20 13.30 -7.90
CA LYS A 27 8.68 11.97 -7.53
C LYS A 27 8.93 11.80 -6.02
N LEU A 28 8.33 12.65 -5.21
CA LEU A 28 8.44 12.59 -3.75
C LEU A 28 7.39 11.67 -3.13
N PHE A 29 7.77 11.08 -2.00
CA PHE A 29 6.87 10.34 -1.14
C PHE A 29 6.51 11.11 0.12
N GLN A 30 5.28 10.96 0.57
CA GLN A 30 4.84 11.19 1.94
C GLN A 30 4.30 9.85 2.46
N VAL A 31 4.79 9.37 3.60
CA VAL A 31 4.37 8.05 4.12
C VAL A 31 3.90 8.14 5.56
N GLY A 32 3.08 7.19 5.96
CA GLY A 32 2.59 7.09 7.33
C GLY A 32 2.03 5.71 7.63
N ASN A 33 1.80 5.44 8.91
CA ASN A 33 1.01 4.31 9.38
C ASN A 33 -0.22 4.88 10.09
N MET A 34 -1.42 4.47 9.67
CA MET A 34 -2.67 5.10 10.10
C MET A 34 -3.69 4.06 10.51
N THR A 35 -4.31 4.24 11.68
CA THR A 35 -5.52 3.51 12.04
C THR A 35 -6.67 3.89 11.10
N LEU A 36 -7.66 3.01 10.92
CA LEU A 36 -8.76 3.24 9.98
C LEU A 36 -9.45 4.61 10.15
N PRO A 37 -9.81 5.08 11.37
CA PRO A 37 -10.42 6.41 11.52
C PRO A 37 -9.52 7.54 11.00
N LYS A 38 -8.22 7.52 11.36
CA LYS A 38 -7.25 8.53 10.88
C LYS A 38 -7.05 8.47 9.37
N LEU A 39 -7.09 7.28 8.78
CA LEU A 39 -6.98 7.10 7.34
C LEU A 39 -8.19 7.71 6.62
N VAL A 40 -9.40 7.52 7.15
CA VAL A 40 -10.62 8.11 6.57
C VAL A 40 -10.56 9.64 6.59
N ASP A 41 -10.19 10.23 7.73
CA ASP A 41 -10.01 11.69 7.84
C ASP A 41 -8.94 12.18 6.86
N PHE A 42 -7.80 11.49 6.80
CA PHE A 42 -6.71 11.81 5.87
C PHE A 42 -7.15 11.77 4.40
N LEU A 43 -7.91 10.75 4.00
CA LEU A 43 -8.42 10.62 2.62
C LEU A 43 -9.39 11.76 2.28
N LYS A 44 -10.27 12.12 3.22
CA LYS A 44 -11.20 13.24 3.06
C LYS A 44 -10.45 14.56 2.88
N ASP A 45 -9.47 14.82 3.74
CA ASP A 45 -8.67 16.06 3.68
C ASP A 45 -7.85 16.13 2.39
N LYS A 46 -7.24 15.00 1.98
CA LYS A 46 -6.48 14.92 0.72
C LYS A 46 -7.36 15.15 -0.50
N LYS A 47 -8.57 14.57 -0.51
CA LYS A 47 -9.54 14.83 -1.60
C LYS A 47 -9.84 16.32 -1.68
N GLY A 48 -10.25 16.95 -0.57
CA GLY A 48 -10.59 18.37 -0.56
C GLY A 48 -9.42 19.26 -1.01
N TRP A 49 -8.20 18.94 -0.56
CA TRP A 49 -7.02 19.67 -1.02
C TRP A 49 -6.77 19.48 -2.53
N CYS A 50 -6.85 18.24 -3.03
CA CYS A 50 -6.66 17.97 -4.47
C CYS A 50 -7.68 18.72 -5.33
N GLU A 51 -8.96 18.73 -4.91
CA GLU A 51 -10.03 19.46 -5.61
C GLU A 51 -9.76 20.98 -5.62
N GLY A 52 -9.30 21.54 -4.51
CA GLY A 52 -8.95 22.98 -4.41
C GLY A 52 -7.77 23.38 -5.28
N GLU A 53 -6.78 22.51 -5.44
CA GLU A 53 -5.58 22.77 -6.25
C GLU A 53 -5.69 22.27 -7.70
N GLY A 54 -6.79 21.60 -8.05
CA GLY A 54 -7.00 21.06 -9.41
C GLY A 54 -6.15 19.83 -9.73
N PHE A 55 -5.70 19.06 -8.72
CA PHE A 55 -4.95 17.82 -8.89
C PHE A 55 -5.86 16.60 -9.02
N SER A 56 -5.50 15.70 -9.90
CA SER A 56 -6.13 14.38 -10.01
C SER A 56 -5.53 13.40 -9.00
N LEU A 57 -6.40 12.67 -8.28
CA LEU A 57 -6.07 11.72 -7.23
C LEU A 57 -6.59 10.33 -7.57
N ILE A 58 -5.81 9.30 -7.26
CA ILE A 58 -6.29 7.92 -7.20
C ILE A 58 -5.80 7.23 -5.93
N VAL A 59 -6.67 6.44 -5.31
CA VAL A 59 -6.32 5.54 -4.20
C VAL A 59 -6.09 4.14 -4.76
N VAL A 60 -5.02 3.48 -4.34
CA VAL A 60 -4.69 2.09 -4.71
C VAL A 60 -4.65 1.26 -3.44
N ILE A 61 -5.49 0.24 -3.34
CA ILE A 61 -5.63 -0.61 -2.15
C ILE A 61 -5.05 -1.97 -2.46
N GLU A 62 -4.13 -2.49 -1.62
CA GLU A 62 -3.73 -3.89 -1.70
C GLU A 62 -4.91 -4.77 -1.28
N ALA A 63 -5.47 -5.49 -2.23
CA ALA A 63 -6.69 -6.29 -2.05
C ALA A 63 -6.36 -7.78 -1.84
N SER A 64 -5.70 -8.11 -0.73
CA SER A 64 -5.37 -9.49 -0.37
C SER A 64 -6.59 -10.40 -0.22
N TYR A 65 -7.78 -9.83 0.05
CA TYR A 65 -9.06 -10.53 0.10
C TYR A 65 -9.58 -11.03 -1.26
N LEU A 66 -9.01 -10.58 -2.37
CA LEU A 66 -9.30 -11.10 -3.70
C LEU A 66 -8.50 -12.38 -4.03
N VAL A 67 -7.53 -12.73 -3.19
CA VAL A 67 -6.74 -13.96 -3.36
C VAL A 67 -7.48 -15.12 -2.72
N SER A 68 -7.76 -16.16 -3.51
CA SER A 68 -8.50 -17.34 -3.07
C SER A 68 -7.72 -18.24 -2.11
N ALA A 69 -6.39 -18.17 -2.10
CA ALA A 69 -5.52 -19.00 -1.28
C ALA A 69 -5.06 -18.28 -0.02
N ASN A 70 -5.12 -18.97 1.13
CA ASN A 70 -4.57 -18.44 2.37
C ASN A 70 -3.08 -18.80 2.48
N TRP A 71 -2.21 -17.91 2.03
CA TRP A 71 -0.74 -18.07 2.00
C TRP A 71 -0.09 -18.15 3.40
N HIS A 72 -0.83 -17.81 4.47
CA HIS A 72 -0.31 -17.77 5.83
C HIS A 72 -0.48 -19.09 6.58
N LEU A 73 -1.24 -20.03 6.03
CA LEU A 73 -1.41 -21.34 6.62
C LEU A 73 -0.30 -22.29 6.18
N SER A 74 0.32 -22.98 7.14
CA SER A 74 1.26 -24.06 6.90
C SER A 74 0.65 -25.39 7.30
N TRP A 75 1.06 -26.47 6.64
CA TRP A 75 0.57 -27.83 6.92
C TRP A 75 0.91 -28.30 8.34
N ASP A 76 1.95 -27.75 8.96
CA ASP A 76 2.39 -28.02 10.34
C ASP A 76 1.78 -27.08 11.40
N ASP A 77 0.90 -26.16 11.01
CA ASP A 77 0.20 -25.31 11.96
C ASP A 77 -0.78 -26.13 12.82
N SER A 78 -0.68 -26.01 14.14
CA SER A 78 -1.72 -26.52 15.03
C SER A 78 -3.06 -25.84 14.74
N ARG A 79 -4.19 -26.50 15.07
CA ARG A 79 -5.55 -25.94 14.88
C ARG A 79 -5.69 -24.54 15.48
N ASN A 80 -5.16 -24.33 16.69
CA ASN A 80 -5.24 -23.05 17.37
C ASN A 80 -4.40 -21.97 16.64
N ARG A 81 -3.22 -22.32 16.15
CA ARG A 81 -2.36 -21.42 15.37
C ARG A 81 -3.01 -21.08 14.03
N ALA A 82 -3.55 -22.07 13.33
CA ALA A 82 -4.25 -21.86 12.08
C ALA A 82 -5.48 -20.95 12.27
N ALA A 83 -6.27 -21.17 13.33
CA ALA A 83 -7.42 -20.32 13.66
C ALA A 83 -7.01 -18.88 14.02
N ALA A 84 -5.90 -18.68 14.73
CA ALA A 84 -5.38 -17.35 15.06
C ALA A 84 -4.91 -16.61 13.81
N LYS A 85 -4.15 -17.27 12.94
CA LYS A 85 -3.73 -16.73 11.64
C LYS A 85 -4.93 -16.37 10.76
N GLY A 86 -5.92 -17.26 10.67
CA GLY A 86 -7.14 -17.01 9.88
C GLY A 86 -7.92 -15.80 10.39
N ARG A 87 -8.05 -15.62 11.70
CA ARG A 87 -8.70 -14.44 12.29
C ARG A 87 -7.95 -13.15 11.94
N GLN A 88 -6.62 -13.13 12.05
CA GLN A 88 -5.83 -11.93 11.72
C GLN A 88 -5.95 -11.58 10.24
N VAL A 89 -5.83 -12.57 9.35
CA VAL A 89 -6.02 -12.37 7.92
C VAL A 89 -7.43 -11.85 7.61
N GLY A 90 -8.46 -12.45 8.22
CA GLY A 90 -9.84 -12.00 8.03
C GLY A 90 -10.07 -10.55 8.48
N ARG A 91 -9.44 -10.13 9.58
CA ARG A 91 -9.52 -8.73 10.07
C ARG A 91 -8.85 -7.76 9.08
N ASN A 92 -7.68 -8.10 8.57
CA ASN A 92 -6.99 -7.25 7.57
C ASN A 92 -7.77 -7.20 6.26
N HIS A 93 -8.36 -8.31 5.82
CA HIS A 93 -9.26 -8.34 4.67
C HIS A 93 -10.47 -7.42 4.85
N GLU A 94 -11.06 -7.40 6.04
CA GLU A 94 -12.18 -6.52 6.34
C GLU A 94 -11.78 -5.05 6.31
N ILE A 95 -10.62 -4.69 6.85
CA ILE A 95 -10.09 -3.33 6.75
C ILE A 95 -9.94 -2.90 5.28
N GLY A 96 -9.39 -3.77 4.43
CA GLY A 96 -9.26 -3.49 3.01
C GLY A 96 -10.60 -3.19 2.32
N ARG A 97 -11.65 -3.99 2.62
CA ARG A 97 -13.00 -3.76 2.09
C ARG A 97 -13.60 -2.45 2.61
N GLN A 98 -13.44 -2.17 3.89
CA GLN A 98 -13.93 -0.92 4.48
C GLN A 98 -13.26 0.31 3.86
N ILE A 99 -11.95 0.26 3.58
CA ILE A 99 -11.25 1.35 2.88
C ILE A 99 -11.87 1.57 1.49
N ALA A 100 -12.15 0.50 0.74
CA ALA A 100 -12.81 0.61 -0.57
C ALA A 100 -14.21 1.23 -0.46
N GLU A 101 -15.01 0.83 0.53
CA GLU A 101 -16.33 1.43 0.78
C GLU A 101 -16.23 2.91 1.20
N PHE A 102 -15.24 3.29 1.99
CA PHE A 102 -15.00 4.70 2.30
C PHE A 102 -14.57 5.52 1.07
N CYS A 103 -13.76 4.95 0.17
CA CYS A 103 -13.44 5.61 -1.09
C CYS A 103 -14.70 5.86 -1.92
N LYS A 104 -15.62 4.89 -2.02
CA LYS A 104 -16.92 5.07 -2.68
C LYS A 104 -17.75 6.15 -2.00
N TYR A 105 -17.90 6.08 -0.67
CA TYR A 105 -18.67 7.03 0.10
C TYR A 105 -18.16 8.48 -0.05
N LEU A 106 -16.85 8.64 -0.10
CA LEU A 106 -16.19 9.93 -0.27
C LEU A 106 -16.08 10.36 -1.74
N ASP A 107 -16.56 9.57 -2.69
CA ASP A 107 -16.41 9.81 -4.13
C ASP A 107 -14.93 10.03 -4.52
N ILE A 108 -14.05 9.16 -4.03
CA ILE A 108 -12.62 9.14 -4.35
C ILE A 108 -12.37 8.04 -5.39
N PRO A 109 -11.75 8.33 -6.55
CA PRO A 109 -11.32 7.30 -7.48
C PRO A 109 -10.39 6.30 -6.81
N TYR A 110 -10.68 5.00 -6.92
CA TYR A 110 -9.82 3.96 -6.36
C TYR A 110 -9.73 2.74 -7.26
N GLU A 111 -8.70 1.95 -7.04
CA GLU A 111 -8.53 0.62 -7.62
C GLU A 111 -8.07 -0.37 -6.56
N GLU A 112 -8.58 -1.60 -6.65
CA GLU A 112 -8.18 -2.73 -5.84
C GLU A 112 -7.14 -3.54 -6.61
N LYS A 113 -5.98 -3.73 -6.03
CA LYS A 113 -4.85 -4.40 -6.68
C LYS A 113 -4.43 -5.64 -5.91
N LEU A 114 -4.20 -6.74 -6.61
CA LEU A 114 -3.67 -7.95 -5.99
C LEU A 114 -2.31 -7.66 -5.34
N PRO A 115 -1.98 -8.36 -4.24
CA PRO A 115 -0.66 -8.26 -3.61
C PRO A 115 0.46 -8.44 -4.62
N LEU A 116 1.48 -7.59 -4.52
CA LEU A 116 2.66 -7.71 -5.36
C LEU A 116 3.42 -8.99 -5.03
N LYS A 117 4.02 -9.61 -6.06
CA LYS A 117 4.81 -10.83 -5.88
C LYS A 117 6.00 -10.56 -4.97
N LYS A 118 6.07 -11.28 -3.86
CA LYS A 118 7.20 -11.24 -2.94
C LYS A 118 8.42 -11.90 -3.57
N CYS A 119 9.45 -11.11 -3.87
CA CYS A 119 10.65 -11.58 -4.58
C CYS A 119 11.94 -10.92 -4.06
N TRP A 120 11.89 -10.35 -2.86
CA TRP A 120 12.99 -9.62 -2.23
C TRP A 120 13.75 -10.50 -1.23
N ALA A 121 14.93 -10.07 -0.81
CA ALA A 121 15.79 -10.84 0.10
C ALA A 121 15.37 -10.76 1.57
N GLY A 122 14.46 -9.83 1.93
CA GLY A 122 13.97 -9.69 3.29
C GLY A 122 13.12 -10.88 3.76
N LYS A 123 12.76 -10.87 5.04
CA LYS A 123 11.95 -11.93 5.65
C LYS A 123 10.65 -12.17 4.85
N ASP A 124 10.33 -13.43 4.62
CA ASP A 124 9.15 -13.88 3.86
C ASP A 124 9.07 -13.29 2.43
N GLY A 125 10.23 -12.94 1.84
CA GLY A 125 10.33 -12.34 0.52
C GLY A 125 9.87 -10.88 0.45
N LYS A 126 9.65 -10.22 1.59
CA LYS A 126 9.34 -8.79 1.66
C LYS A 126 10.60 -7.95 1.41
N ILE A 127 10.40 -6.76 0.87
CA ILE A 127 11.51 -5.82 0.67
C ILE A 127 12.02 -5.28 2.02
N SER A 128 13.33 -5.27 2.20
CA SER A 128 13.98 -4.60 3.34
C SER A 128 14.04 -3.08 3.10
N HIS A 129 14.36 -2.31 4.13
CA HIS A 129 14.56 -0.86 4.00
C HIS A 129 15.68 -0.55 3.00
N ASP A 130 16.81 -1.25 3.13
CA ASP A 130 17.99 -1.00 2.29
C ASP A 130 17.75 -1.37 0.83
N GLU A 131 17.05 -2.49 0.57
CA GLU A 131 16.64 -2.86 -0.79
C GLU A 131 15.71 -1.82 -1.42
N LEU A 132 14.75 -1.27 -0.64
CA LEU A 132 13.86 -0.23 -1.12
C LEU A 132 14.66 1.05 -1.47
N MET A 133 15.62 1.43 -0.63
CA MET A 133 16.48 2.59 -0.91
C MET A 133 17.33 2.37 -2.17
N GLN A 134 17.87 1.17 -2.36
CA GLN A 134 18.60 0.83 -3.58
C GLN A 134 17.70 0.84 -4.83
N LEU A 135 16.48 0.32 -4.71
CA LEU A 135 15.48 0.34 -5.77
C LEU A 135 15.14 1.78 -6.17
N MET A 136 14.85 2.65 -5.20
CA MET A 136 14.54 4.06 -5.43
C MET A 136 15.71 4.78 -6.10
N LYS A 137 16.93 4.56 -5.64
CA LYS A 137 18.16 5.11 -6.26
C LYS A 137 18.31 4.64 -7.71
N GLY A 138 18.03 3.36 -7.98
CA GLY A 138 18.10 2.79 -9.34
C GLY A 138 17.05 3.36 -10.30
N MET A 139 15.99 3.99 -9.77
CA MET A 139 14.94 4.68 -10.52
C MET A 139 15.16 6.20 -10.61
N ASP A 140 16.28 6.70 -10.11
CA ASP A 140 16.58 8.14 -10.01
C ASP A 140 15.49 8.91 -9.24
N LEU A 141 14.98 8.29 -8.16
CA LEU A 141 14.03 8.92 -7.26
C LEU A 141 14.77 9.68 -6.15
N PRO A 142 14.16 10.76 -5.61
CA PRO A 142 14.73 11.47 -4.47
C PRO A 142 15.02 10.54 -3.30
N ALA A 143 16.15 10.76 -2.62
CA ALA A 143 16.55 9.95 -1.49
C ALA A 143 15.53 10.06 -0.35
N TRP A 144 15.13 8.91 0.18
CA TRP A 144 14.28 8.83 1.35
C TRP A 144 15.14 8.70 2.62
N THR A 145 14.93 9.58 3.58
CA THR A 145 15.71 9.60 4.84
C THR A 145 14.90 9.13 6.05
N GLY A 146 13.60 8.89 5.88
CA GLY A 146 12.71 8.45 6.95
C GLY A 146 12.83 6.95 7.24
N ARG A 147 12.37 6.54 8.44
CA ARG A 147 12.22 5.11 8.77
C ARG A 147 10.99 4.54 8.08
N THR A 148 11.04 3.25 7.73
CA THR A 148 9.91 2.51 7.16
C THR A 148 9.67 1.23 7.96
N ASN A 149 8.40 0.87 8.15
CA ASN A 149 7.99 -0.47 8.58
C ASN A 149 7.58 -1.31 7.36
N PRO A 150 7.29 -2.61 7.51
CA PRO A 150 6.89 -3.46 6.39
C PRO A 150 5.68 -2.94 5.62
N GLU A 151 4.63 -2.48 6.31
CA GLU A 151 3.37 -1.99 5.72
C GLU A 151 3.59 -0.71 4.89
N ILE A 152 4.43 0.20 5.39
CA ILE A 152 4.84 1.40 4.63
C ILE A 152 5.61 1.01 3.37
N ARG A 153 6.52 0.03 3.46
CA ARG A 153 7.30 -0.41 2.28
C ARG A 153 6.43 -1.08 1.23
N ASP A 154 5.49 -1.92 1.66
CA ASP A 154 4.54 -2.58 0.76
C ASP A 154 3.65 -1.50 0.07
N ALA A 155 3.17 -0.49 0.80
CA ALA A 155 2.45 0.65 0.22
C ALA A 155 3.32 1.47 -0.76
N MET A 156 4.60 1.73 -0.44
CA MET A 156 5.50 2.43 -1.37
C MET A 156 5.71 1.64 -2.67
N LEU A 157 5.92 0.32 -2.59
CA LEU A 157 6.03 -0.53 -3.76
C LEU A 157 4.75 -0.51 -4.62
N LEU A 158 3.59 -0.54 -3.97
CA LEU A 158 2.29 -0.48 -4.64
C LEU A 158 2.11 0.84 -5.40
N ALA A 159 2.54 1.96 -4.80
CA ALA A 159 2.52 3.27 -5.45
C ALA A 159 3.46 3.33 -6.67
N LEU A 160 4.68 2.80 -6.53
CA LEU A 160 5.65 2.72 -7.63
C LEU A 160 5.12 1.85 -8.78
N ASP A 161 4.55 0.68 -8.48
CA ASP A 161 3.96 -0.19 -9.48
C ASP A 161 2.81 0.51 -10.23
N ARG A 162 1.94 1.21 -9.51
CA ARG A 162 0.84 1.98 -10.12
C ARG A 162 1.32 3.14 -10.98
N SER A 163 2.45 3.75 -10.62
CA SER A 163 3.06 4.85 -11.39
C SER A 163 3.68 4.39 -12.71
N GLY A 164 3.78 3.08 -12.94
CA GLY A 164 4.45 2.49 -14.11
C GLY A 164 5.97 2.44 -14.01
N LEU A 165 6.54 2.74 -12.84
CA LEU A 165 7.97 2.60 -12.61
C LEU A 165 8.35 1.13 -12.43
N PRO A 166 9.52 0.68 -12.96
CA PRO A 166 9.92 -0.71 -12.91
C PRO A 166 10.29 -1.13 -11.48
N LEU A 167 9.57 -2.13 -10.91
CA LEU A 167 9.87 -2.66 -9.56
C LEU A 167 11.07 -3.62 -9.52
N ARG A 168 11.70 -3.90 -10.62
CA ARG A 168 12.86 -4.80 -10.69
C ARG A 168 14.02 -4.07 -11.32
N MET A 169 15.15 -4.04 -10.61
CA MET A 169 16.40 -3.67 -11.25
C MET A 169 16.72 -4.73 -12.31
N LYS A 170 17.00 -4.31 -13.53
CA LYS A 170 17.61 -5.20 -14.52
C LYS A 170 18.92 -5.71 -13.91
N ARG A 171 19.02 -7.04 -13.69
CA ARG A 171 20.29 -7.68 -13.38
C ARG A 171 21.23 -7.60 -14.56
#